data_44625f18e2684e7b7e48763638bfe611
#
_entry.id   44625f18e2684e7b7e48763638bfe611
#
_cell.length_a   1.000
_cell.length_b   1.000
_cell.length_c   1.000
_cell.angle_alpha   90.00
_cell.angle_beta   90.00
_cell.angle_gamma   90.00
#
_symmetry.space_group_name_H-M   'P 1'
#
loop_
_entity.id
_entity.type
_entity.pdbx_description
1 polymer ?
#
loop_
_entity_poly.entity_id
_entity_poly.type
_entity_poly.pdbx_seq_one_letter_code
_entity_poly.pdbx_strand_id
1 'polypeptide(L)'
;MITATVKHNDNYADIEFPCSEAYLSAKLMEIHVDDLSSITHYISAITEPKELSFLKDRLVNLDELNYLAKRMDSFFGDEETQFFEAIKLEHFTGMKDLINMTFNLDKYTLIKDVSDMGKVGREYLLNTEGCIPAHDEDNPKYAQIGRELLRSGRGIFTEHGLLFPDQNRPFEELYNGKTFPAYIYNQCLFVGEIEYESQTEFVYLPDDERAIQKAFKRLGAESPENCSVILTDFCSEHNKVFELFKDILNNEGIYKANSLAQTVKTLVNPQDLKKLSAVLEYADVSDSESVAALAENLDTFAVSYTHLRAHETVLDL
;
A
#
# COMPACT_ATOMS: atom_id res chain seq x y z
N MET A 1 -2.98 -3.25 11.87
CA MET A 1 -2.37 -4.61 12.02
C MET A 1 -3.48 -5.64 12.19
N ILE A 2 -3.41 -6.79 11.49
CA ILE A 2 -4.39 -7.88 11.61
C ILE A 2 -3.68 -9.11 12.18
N THR A 3 -4.23 -9.71 13.24
CA THR A 3 -3.70 -10.95 13.82
C THR A 3 -4.70 -12.09 13.59
N ALA A 4 -4.31 -13.08 12.80
CA ALA A 4 -5.15 -14.21 12.42
C ALA A 4 -4.51 -15.55 12.85
N THR A 5 -5.33 -16.44 13.38
CA THR A 5 -4.93 -17.83 13.62
C THR A 5 -5.30 -18.69 12.41
N VAL A 6 -4.30 -19.13 11.68
CA VAL A 6 -4.44 -20.04 10.53
C VAL A 6 -4.41 -21.47 11.03
N LYS A 7 -5.31 -22.31 10.50
CA LYS A 7 -5.39 -23.73 10.83
C LYS A 7 -5.08 -24.58 9.61
N HIS A 8 -4.23 -25.60 9.79
CA HIS A 8 -4.03 -26.69 8.84
C HIS A 8 -4.05 -28.03 9.59
N ASN A 9 -5.04 -28.88 9.26
CA ASN A 9 -5.35 -30.09 10.02
C ASN A 9 -5.58 -29.77 11.52
N ASP A 10 -4.76 -30.33 12.42
CA ASP A 10 -4.83 -30.09 13.87
C ASP A 10 -3.77 -29.08 14.34
N ASN A 11 -3.04 -28.45 13.43
CA ASN A 11 -2.01 -27.47 13.75
C ASN A 11 -2.53 -26.05 13.56
N TYR A 12 -2.01 -25.10 14.35
CA TYR A 12 -2.41 -23.71 14.37
C TYR A 12 -1.17 -22.81 14.40
N ALA A 13 -1.21 -21.73 13.64
CA ALA A 13 -0.20 -20.67 13.69
C ALA A 13 -0.87 -19.29 13.78
N ASP A 14 -0.40 -18.46 14.70
CA ASP A 14 -0.77 -17.05 14.74
C ASP A 14 0.15 -16.29 13.80
N ILE A 15 -0.47 -15.50 12.91
CA ILE A 15 0.20 -14.72 11.90
C ILE A 15 -0.24 -13.27 12.04
N GLU A 16 0.73 -12.38 12.10
CA GLU A 16 0.54 -10.94 12.15
C GLU A 16 0.71 -10.35 10.74
N PHE A 17 -0.31 -9.63 10.27
CA PHE A 17 -0.32 -8.93 8.99
C PHE A 17 -0.34 -7.42 9.20
N PRO A 18 0.36 -6.62 8.34
CA PRO A 18 1.09 -7.06 7.17
C PRO A 18 2.42 -7.73 7.52
N CYS A 19 2.82 -8.70 6.69
CA CYS A 19 4.07 -9.42 6.88
C CYS A 19 4.78 -9.69 5.55
N SER A 20 6.07 -10.06 5.64
CA SER A 20 6.85 -10.49 4.48
C SER A 20 6.46 -11.90 4.04
N GLU A 21 6.72 -12.22 2.78
CA GLU A 21 6.47 -13.54 2.23
C GLU A 21 7.32 -14.63 2.92
N ALA A 22 8.55 -14.28 3.30
CA ALA A 22 9.42 -15.20 4.04
C ALA A 22 8.84 -15.55 5.42
N TYR A 23 8.33 -14.55 6.16
CA TYR A 23 7.66 -14.79 7.45
C TYR A 23 6.40 -15.63 7.29
N LEU A 24 5.54 -15.29 6.32
CA LEU A 24 4.32 -16.04 6.03
C LEU A 24 4.64 -17.50 5.70
N SER A 25 5.63 -17.74 4.84
CA SER A 25 6.07 -19.10 4.48
C SER A 25 6.59 -19.87 5.68
N ALA A 26 7.41 -19.24 6.54
CA ALA A 26 7.91 -19.86 7.76
C ALA A 26 6.76 -20.30 8.69
N LYS A 27 5.77 -19.43 8.89
CA LYS A 27 4.58 -19.73 9.70
C LYS A 27 3.73 -20.86 9.13
N LEU A 28 3.57 -20.93 7.83
CA LEU A 28 2.84 -22.02 7.17
C LEU A 28 3.60 -23.36 7.29
N MET A 29 4.94 -23.34 7.21
CA MET A 29 5.76 -24.53 7.45
C MET A 29 5.66 -25.03 8.91
N GLU A 30 5.54 -24.15 9.91
CA GLU A 30 5.33 -24.53 11.32
C GLU A 30 4.07 -25.40 11.50
N ILE A 31 3.05 -25.21 10.66
CA ILE A 31 1.79 -25.98 10.69
C ILE A 31 1.73 -27.07 9.62
N HIS A 32 2.89 -27.44 9.07
CA HIS A 32 3.02 -28.53 8.08
C HIS A 32 2.23 -28.29 6.78
N VAL A 33 2.19 -27.05 6.28
CA VAL A 33 1.71 -26.77 4.94
C VAL A 33 2.85 -27.06 3.96
N ASP A 34 2.76 -28.18 3.25
CA ASP A 34 3.79 -28.62 2.30
C ASP A 34 3.70 -27.86 0.97
N ASP A 35 2.47 -27.54 0.54
CA ASP A 35 2.24 -26.77 -0.69
C ASP A 35 2.07 -25.27 -0.39
N LEU A 36 3.18 -24.57 -0.36
CA LEU A 36 3.22 -23.10 -0.21
C LEU A 36 2.71 -22.33 -1.43
N SER A 37 2.34 -23.02 -2.51
CA SER A 37 1.65 -22.40 -3.65
C SER A 37 0.16 -22.16 -3.38
N SER A 38 -0.41 -22.88 -2.42
CA SER A 38 -1.77 -22.63 -1.94
C SER A 38 -1.80 -21.32 -1.15
N ILE A 39 -2.59 -20.38 -1.63
CA ILE A 39 -2.76 -19.06 -1.00
C ILE A 39 -4.00 -18.98 -0.11
N THR A 40 -4.88 -19.99 -0.15
CA THR A 40 -6.15 -20.02 0.59
C THR A 40 -6.09 -20.98 1.75
N HIS A 41 -6.29 -20.46 2.96
CA HIS A 41 -6.19 -21.21 4.20
C HIS A 41 -7.40 -20.96 5.11
N TYR A 42 -7.65 -21.89 6.01
CA TYR A 42 -8.73 -21.80 6.99
C TYR A 42 -8.32 -20.89 8.15
N ILE A 43 -9.12 -19.87 8.42
CA ILE A 43 -8.96 -18.96 9.55
C ILE A 43 -9.78 -19.48 10.73
N SER A 44 -9.12 -19.89 11.80
CA SER A 44 -9.78 -20.36 13.03
C SER A 44 -10.13 -19.22 13.99
N ALA A 45 -9.40 -18.10 13.94
CA ALA A 45 -9.68 -16.90 14.70
C ALA A 45 -9.09 -15.65 14.03
N ILE A 46 -9.73 -14.51 14.27
CA ILE A 46 -9.14 -13.17 14.14
C ILE A 46 -9.15 -12.57 15.54
N THR A 47 -7.98 -12.28 16.08
CA THR A 47 -7.86 -11.72 17.43
C THR A 47 -7.87 -10.20 17.40
N GLU A 48 -7.31 -9.60 16.36
CA GLU A 48 -7.28 -8.15 16.11
C GLU A 48 -7.33 -7.87 14.60
N PRO A 49 -8.07 -6.85 14.17
CA PRO A 49 -9.13 -6.16 14.92
C PRO A 49 -10.38 -7.02 15.06
N LYS A 50 -11.12 -6.84 16.16
CA LYS A 50 -12.33 -7.64 16.46
C LYS A 50 -13.43 -7.47 15.41
N GLU A 51 -13.46 -6.34 14.74
CA GLU A 51 -14.39 -6.00 13.67
C GLU A 51 -14.29 -6.95 12.48
N LEU A 52 -13.13 -7.59 12.27
CA LEU A 52 -12.93 -8.61 11.23
C LEU A 52 -13.19 -10.04 11.71
N SER A 53 -13.71 -10.23 12.93
CA SER A 53 -14.01 -11.56 13.49
C SER A 53 -14.97 -12.41 12.65
N PHE A 54 -15.75 -11.81 11.75
CA PHE A 54 -16.61 -12.51 10.80
C PHE A 54 -15.83 -13.34 9.75
N LEU A 55 -14.52 -13.12 9.60
CA LEU A 55 -13.63 -13.97 8.79
C LEU A 55 -13.28 -15.30 9.46
N LYS A 56 -13.59 -15.45 10.76
CA LYS A 56 -13.45 -16.70 11.48
C LYS A 56 -14.28 -17.81 10.81
N ASP A 57 -13.74 -19.02 10.87
CA ASP A 57 -14.33 -20.24 10.31
C ASP A 57 -14.55 -20.19 8.78
N ARG A 58 -13.70 -19.42 8.07
CA ARG A 58 -13.71 -19.28 6.62
C ARG A 58 -12.38 -19.66 5.99
N LEU A 59 -12.44 -20.02 4.71
CA LEU A 59 -11.28 -20.09 3.84
C LEU A 59 -10.99 -18.66 3.31
N VAL A 60 -9.79 -18.17 3.58
CA VAL A 60 -9.36 -16.81 3.21
C VAL A 60 -8.06 -16.90 2.41
N ASN A 61 -7.96 -16.08 1.37
CA ASN A 61 -6.73 -15.89 0.64
C ASN A 61 -5.78 -15.02 1.49
N LEU A 62 -4.64 -15.56 1.90
CA LEU A 62 -3.70 -14.85 2.78
C LEU A 62 -2.99 -13.70 2.08
N ASP A 63 -2.84 -13.74 0.75
CA ASP A 63 -2.29 -12.61 -0.01
C ASP A 63 -3.28 -11.42 0.02
N GLU A 64 -4.60 -11.69 -0.11
CA GLU A 64 -5.63 -10.66 0.05
C GLU A 64 -5.67 -10.10 1.47
N LEU A 65 -5.54 -10.97 2.49
CA LEU A 65 -5.52 -10.54 3.89
C LEU A 65 -4.28 -9.67 4.18
N ASN A 66 -3.13 -10.06 3.63
CA ASN A 66 -1.89 -9.29 3.75
C ASN A 66 -1.99 -7.94 3.03
N TYR A 67 -2.60 -7.92 1.85
CA TYR A 67 -2.84 -6.68 1.12
C TYR A 67 -3.81 -5.76 1.87
N LEU A 68 -4.92 -6.30 2.38
CA LEU A 68 -5.87 -5.54 3.21
C LEU A 68 -5.15 -4.91 4.42
N ALA A 69 -4.32 -5.69 5.11
CA ALA A 69 -3.55 -5.20 6.25
C ALA A 69 -2.59 -4.07 5.86
N LYS A 70 -1.89 -4.18 4.71
CA LYS A 70 -1.03 -3.10 4.17
C LYS A 70 -1.82 -1.82 3.88
N ARG A 71 -3.03 -1.97 3.32
CA ARG A 71 -3.93 -0.83 3.08
C ARG A 71 -4.39 -0.18 4.39
N MET A 72 -4.80 -0.98 5.36
CA MET A 72 -5.22 -0.48 6.68
C MET A 72 -4.07 0.20 7.44
N ASP A 73 -2.84 -0.27 7.27
CA ASP A 73 -1.65 0.32 7.89
C ASP A 73 -1.35 1.74 7.35
N SER A 74 -1.88 2.09 6.19
CA SER A 74 -1.80 3.43 5.60
C SER A 74 -2.92 4.39 6.05
N PHE A 75 -3.86 3.93 6.88
CA PHE A 75 -4.96 4.76 7.35
C PHE A 75 -4.49 5.87 8.28
N PHE A 76 -5.07 7.04 8.12
CA PHE A 76 -4.74 8.22 8.89
C PHE A 76 -5.94 8.69 9.71
N GLY A 77 -5.67 9.14 10.94
CA GLY A 77 -6.70 9.71 11.81
C GLY A 77 -7.84 8.73 12.11
N ASP A 78 -9.03 9.04 11.64
CA ASP A 78 -10.26 8.28 11.93
C ASP A 78 -10.65 7.28 10.83
N GLU A 79 -9.81 7.12 9.79
CA GLU A 79 -10.12 6.27 8.64
C GLU A 79 -10.35 4.81 9.01
N GLU A 80 -9.65 4.28 10.01
CA GLU A 80 -9.87 2.91 10.48
C GLU A 80 -11.28 2.74 11.06
N THR A 81 -11.71 3.67 11.92
CA THR A 81 -13.07 3.66 12.47
C THR A 81 -14.11 3.82 11.37
N GLN A 82 -13.88 4.73 10.44
CA GLN A 82 -14.74 4.97 9.28
C GLN A 82 -14.85 3.74 8.40
N PHE A 83 -13.73 3.04 8.15
CA PHE A 83 -13.70 1.78 7.41
C PHE A 83 -14.60 0.73 8.05
N PHE A 84 -14.47 0.49 9.37
CA PHE A 84 -15.27 -0.51 10.06
C PHE A 84 -16.76 -0.16 10.09
N GLU A 85 -17.09 1.10 10.28
CA GLU A 85 -18.49 1.53 10.22
C GLU A 85 -19.08 1.43 8.80
N ALA A 86 -18.26 1.74 7.76
CA ALA A 86 -18.69 1.61 6.37
C ALA A 86 -18.91 0.14 5.96
N ILE A 87 -18.00 -0.79 6.32
CA ILE A 87 -18.17 -2.21 5.99
C ILE A 87 -19.39 -2.83 6.72
N LYS A 88 -19.67 -2.40 7.96
CA LYS A 88 -20.89 -2.81 8.68
C LYS A 88 -22.14 -2.32 7.96
N LEU A 89 -22.15 -1.05 7.53
CA LEU A 89 -23.26 -0.44 6.81
C LEU A 89 -23.56 -1.18 5.49
N GLU A 90 -22.52 -1.44 4.70
CA GLU A 90 -22.64 -2.10 3.39
C GLU A 90 -22.80 -3.64 3.52
N HIS A 91 -22.70 -4.18 4.74
CA HIS A 91 -22.71 -5.62 5.01
C HIS A 91 -21.62 -6.40 4.26
N PHE A 92 -20.47 -5.78 4.06
CA PHE A 92 -19.36 -6.40 3.38
C PHE A 92 -18.67 -7.46 4.26
N THR A 93 -18.49 -8.65 3.69
CA THR A 93 -17.85 -9.78 4.37
C THR A 93 -16.87 -10.54 3.47
N GLY A 94 -16.78 -10.18 2.19
CA GLY A 94 -15.87 -10.75 1.21
C GLY A 94 -14.56 -9.96 1.12
N MET A 95 -13.44 -10.65 0.91
CA MET A 95 -12.13 -9.98 0.82
C MET A 95 -12.07 -8.93 -0.30
N LYS A 96 -12.69 -9.21 -1.46
CA LYS A 96 -12.77 -8.25 -2.56
C LYS A 96 -13.44 -6.94 -2.13
N ASP A 97 -14.56 -7.03 -1.42
CA ASP A 97 -15.33 -5.86 -0.99
C ASP A 97 -14.57 -5.08 0.08
N LEU A 98 -13.92 -5.80 1.02
CA LEU A 98 -13.08 -5.19 2.06
C LEU A 98 -11.92 -4.42 1.46
N ILE A 99 -11.21 -5.01 0.49
CA ILE A 99 -10.10 -4.34 -0.19
C ILE A 99 -10.60 -3.11 -0.95
N ASN A 100 -11.68 -3.23 -1.73
CA ASN A 100 -12.26 -2.10 -2.45
C ASN A 100 -12.73 -0.99 -1.50
N MET A 101 -13.28 -1.32 -0.33
CA MET A 101 -13.66 -0.32 0.67
C MET A 101 -12.49 0.56 1.09
N THR A 102 -11.26 0.03 1.16
CA THR A 102 -10.07 0.84 1.52
C THR A 102 -9.76 1.97 0.52
N PHE A 103 -10.30 1.90 -0.70
CA PHE A 103 -10.17 2.92 -1.75
C PHE A 103 -11.39 3.83 -1.87
N ASN A 104 -12.43 3.57 -1.09
CA ASN A 104 -13.71 4.28 -1.15
C ASN A 104 -14.07 4.98 0.17
N LEU A 105 -13.11 5.21 1.06
CA LEU A 105 -13.37 5.84 2.35
C LEU A 105 -13.89 7.26 2.19
N ASP A 106 -13.45 7.99 1.18
CA ASP A 106 -13.89 9.34 0.86
C ASP A 106 -15.38 9.44 0.45
N LYS A 107 -16.02 8.31 0.13
CA LYS A 107 -17.47 8.18 -0.06
C LYS A 107 -18.23 8.31 1.26
N TYR A 108 -17.60 8.12 2.39
CA TYR A 108 -18.23 8.09 3.70
C TYR A 108 -17.72 9.23 4.56
N THR A 109 -18.59 9.92 5.26
CA THR A 109 -18.21 10.94 6.25
C THR A 109 -18.64 10.48 7.62
N LEU A 110 -17.69 10.23 8.52
CA LEU A 110 -17.95 9.90 9.92
C LEU A 110 -17.86 11.15 10.78
N ILE A 111 -18.98 11.56 11.36
CA ILE A 111 -19.07 12.70 12.27
C ILE A 111 -19.20 12.19 13.71
N LYS A 112 -18.15 12.34 14.50
CA LYS A 112 -18.10 11.83 15.89
C LYS A 112 -18.89 12.69 16.88
N ASP A 113 -18.77 14.01 16.77
CA ASP A 113 -19.47 14.94 17.67
C ASP A 113 -20.82 15.35 17.10
N VAL A 114 -21.85 14.64 17.50
CA VAL A 114 -23.23 14.91 17.13
C VAL A 114 -24.00 15.76 18.14
N SER A 115 -23.31 16.31 19.14
CA SER A 115 -23.93 17.10 20.22
C SER A 115 -24.43 18.48 19.73
N ASP A 116 -23.83 19.00 18.67
CA ASP A 116 -24.14 20.31 18.07
C ASP A 116 -24.34 20.20 16.56
N MET A 117 -25.49 20.70 16.08
CA MET A 117 -25.82 20.68 14.65
C MET A 117 -24.91 21.56 13.81
N GLY A 118 -24.33 22.61 14.38
CA GLY A 118 -23.34 23.44 13.71
C GLY A 118 -22.07 22.64 13.41
N LYS A 119 -21.58 21.88 14.38
CA LYS A 119 -20.44 20.97 14.18
C LYS A 119 -20.74 19.91 13.14
N VAL A 120 -21.92 19.24 13.24
CA VAL A 120 -22.35 18.25 12.26
C VAL A 120 -22.32 18.80 10.84
N GLY A 121 -22.94 19.95 10.61
CA GLY A 121 -22.96 20.58 9.28
C GLY A 121 -21.58 21.05 8.81
N ARG A 122 -20.76 21.55 9.72
CA ARG A 122 -19.40 22.00 9.41
C ARG A 122 -18.49 20.84 9.01
N GLU A 123 -18.46 19.77 9.79
CA GLU A 123 -17.67 18.57 9.49
C GLU A 123 -18.11 17.91 8.18
N TYR A 124 -19.42 17.84 7.95
CA TYR A 124 -19.95 17.32 6.69
C TYR A 124 -19.45 18.14 5.48
N LEU A 125 -19.54 19.46 5.54
CA LEU A 125 -19.04 20.33 4.45
C LEU A 125 -17.54 20.23 4.28
N LEU A 126 -16.79 20.18 5.39
CA LEU A 126 -15.34 20.04 5.32
C LEU A 126 -14.93 18.75 4.57
N ASN A 127 -15.62 17.65 4.85
CA ASN A 127 -15.33 16.37 4.19
C ASN A 127 -15.83 16.31 2.73
N THR A 128 -16.96 16.96 2.42
CA THR A 128 -17.55 16.91 1.07
C THR A 128 -16.99 17.96 0.11
N GLU A 129 -16.65 19.15 0.62
CA GLU A 129 -16.14 20.28 -0.19
C GLU A 129 -14.61 20.42 -0.08
N GLY A 130 -13.97 19.71 0.84
CA GLY A 130 -12.53 19.70 1.07
C GLY A 130 -12.00 20.94 1.82
N CYS A 131 -12.75 22.06 1.87
CA CYS A 131 -12.38 23.26 2.61
C CYS A 131 -13.60 24.10 3.02
N ILE A 132 -13.45 24.79 4.13
CA ILE A 132 -14.40 25.83 4.60
C ILE A 132 -13.62 27.03 5.12
N PRO A 133 -14.18 28.25 5.14
CA PRO A 133 -13.51 29.43 5.68
C PRO A 133 -13.18 29.26 7.17
N ALA A 134 -11.90 29.46 7.55
CA ALA A 134 -11.44 29.25 8.92
C ALA A 134 -12.07 30.20 9.96
N HIS A 135 -12.53 31.38 9.55
CA HIS A 135 -13.13 32.41 10.42
C HIS A 135 -14.66 32.33 10.50
N ASP A 136 -15.26 31.27 9.95
CA ASP A 136 -16.72 31.12 9.81
C ASP A 136 -17.28 30.01 10.71
N GLU A 137 -16.61 29.75 11.85
CA GLU A 137 -16.92 28.62 12.73
C GLU A 137 -18.36 28.65 13.28
N ASP A 138 -18.87 29.82 13.60
CA ASP A 138 -20.19 30.03 14.22
C ASP A 138 -21.29 30.35 13.17
N ASN A 139 -21.07 30.10 11.88
CA ASN A 139 -22.04 30.42 10.87
C ASN A 139 -23.35 29.61 11.05
N PRO A 140 -24.49 30.29 11.20
CA PRO A 140 -25.79 29.62 11.37
C PRO A 140 -26.15 28.65 10.23
N LYS A 141 -25.55 28.81 9.05
CA LYS A 141 -25.68 27.92 7.90
C LYS A 141 -25.27 26.48 8.25
N TYR A 142 -24.23 26.30 9.04
CA TYR A 142 -23.79 24.95 9.42
C TYR A 142 -24.84 24.22 10.28
N ALA A 143 -25.45 24.91 11.23
CA ALA A 143 -26.51 24.32 12.04
C ALA A 143 -27.77 24.01 11.20
N GLN A 144 -28.04 24.78 10.15
CA GLN A 144 -29.11 24.48 9.22
C GLN A 144 -28.79 23.20 8.43
N ILE A 145 -27.59 23.09 7.86
CA ILE A 145 -27.12 21.93 7.12
C ILE A 145 -27.15 20.68 8.00
N GLY A 146 -26.64 20.72 9.22
CA GLY A 146 -26.68 19.60 10.16
C GLY A 146 -28.10 19.11 10.44
N ARG A 147 -29.06 20.02 10.64
CA ARG A 147 -30.49 19.67 10.81
C ARG A 147 -31.09 19.06 9.53
N GLU A 148 -30.75 19.57 8.36
CA GLU A 148 -31.23 19.04 7.08
C GLU A 148 -30.67 17.63 6.80
N LEU A 149 -29.40 17.39 7.12
CA LEU A 149 -28.76 16.09 7.01
C LEU A 149 -29.50 15.05 7.87
N LEU A 150 -29.76 15.36 9.15
CA LEU A 150 -30.50 14.45 10.02
C LEU A 150 -31.93 14.22 9.53
N ARG A 151 -32.61 15.27 9.09
CA ARG A 151 -33.98 15.14 8.56
C ARG A 151 -34.07 14.35 7.26
N SER A 152 -33.00 14.37 6.46
CA SER A 152 -32.94 13.62 5.20
C SER A 152 -32.94 12.10 5.42
N GLY A 153 -32.62 11.62 6.64
CA GLY A 153 -32.47 10.21 6.95
C GLY A 153 -31.32 9.50 6.23
N ARG A 154 -30.40 10.27 5.63
CA ARG A 154 -29.24 9.71 4.92
C ARG A 154 -28.11 9.32 5.85
N GLY A 155 -28.04 9.92 7.04
CA GLY A 155 -27.06 9.57 8.06
C GLY A 155 -27.52 8.38 8.89
N ILE A 156 -26.58 7.51 9.24
CA ILE A 156 -26.79 6.32 10.07
C ILE A 156 -26.03 6.48 11.36
N PHE A 157 -26.73 6.39 12.49
CA PHE A 157 -26.11 6.40 13.80
C PHE A 157 -25.36 5.10 14.04
N THR A 158 -24.08 5.24 14.38
CA THR A 158 -23.18 4.14 14.74
C THR A 158 -22.71 4.30 16.17
N GLU A 159 -21.96 3.34 16.69
CA GLU A 159 -21.34 3.43 18.03
C GLU A 159 -20.30 4.57 18.10
N HIS A 160 -19.75 5.00 16.94
CA HIS A 160 -18.66 5.97 16.86
C HIS A 160 -19.12 7.36 16.36
N GLY A 161 -20.41 7.53 16.08
CA GLY A 161 -20.98 8.78 15.59
C GLY A 161 -22.01 8.60 14.51
N LEU A 162 -22.09 9.57 13.61
CA LEU A 162 -23.05 9.61 12.52
C LEU A 162 -22.31 9.41 11.20
N LEU A 163 -22.60 8.32 10.49
CA LEU A 163 -21.98 7.98 9.21
C LEU A 163 -22.89 8.42 8.06
N PHE A 164 -22.37 9.20 7.13
CA PHE A 164 -23.05 9.65 5.92
C PHE A 164 -22.39 9.05 4.67
N PRO A 165 -23.06 8.15 3.93
CA PRO A 165 -22.63 7.76 2.62
C PRO A 165 -22.99 8.86 1.60
N ASP A 166 -22.01 9.27 0.77
CA ASP A 166 -22.27 10.16 -0.37
C ASP A 166 -22.90 9.36 -1.52
N GLN A 167 -24.18 9.57 -1.75
CA GLN A 167 -24.93 8.89 -2.81
C GLN A 167 -24.53 9.34 -4.23
N ASN A 168 -23.84 10.47 -4.36
CA ASN A 168 -23.41 10.99 -5.66
C ASN A 168 -22.04 10.40 -6.09
N ARG A 169 -21.29 9.79 -5.15
CA ARG A 169 -20.04 9.10 -5.46
C ARG A 169 -20.33 7.62 -5.71
N PRO A 170 -20.01 7.09 -6.91
CA PRO A 170 -20.11 5.66 -7.16
C PRO A 170 -19.10 4.92 -6.28
N PHE A 171 -19.39 3.67 -5.95
CA PHE A 171 -18.41 2.78 -5.37
C PHE A 171 -17.48 2.27 -6.47
N GLU A 172 -16.17 2.49 -6.33
CA GLU A 172 -15.18 2.11 -7.33
C GLU A 172 -14.61 0.72 -7.03
N GLU A 173 -14.76 -0.21 -7.96
CA GLU A 173 -14.13 -1.53 -7.86
C GLU A 173 -12.74 -1.53 -8.51
N LEU A 174 -11.71 -1.11 -7.77
CA LEU A 174 -10.33 -1.11 -8.24
C LEU A 174 -9.71 -2.51 -8.15
N TYR A 175 -10.02 -3.26 -7.09
CA TYR A 175 -9.61 -4.66 -6.97
C TYR A 175 -10.62 -5.58 -7.65
N ASN A 176 -10.18 -6.28 -8.66
CA ASN A 176 -11.03 -7.17 -9.48
C ASN A 176 -11.20 -8.59 -8.90
N GLY A 177 -10.55 -8.90 -7.77
CA GLY A 177 -10.48 -10.24 -7.16
C GLY A 177 -9.29 -11.06 -7.64
N LYS A 178 -8.34 -10.48 -8.40
CA LYS A 178 -7.18 -11.18 -8.96
C LYS A 178 -5.89 -10.37 -8.83
N THR A 179 -5.80 -9.21 -9.48
CA THR A 179 -4.62 -8.34 -9.48
C THR A 179 -4.80 -7.19 -8.51
N PHE A 180 -3.79 -6.91 -7.69
CA PHE A 180 -3.86 -5.86 -6.66
C PHE A 180 -3.63 -4.48 -7.26
N PRO A 181 -4.46 -3.47 -6.91
CA PRO A 181 -4.22 -2.08 -7.26
C PRO A 181 -2.93 -1.54 -6.63
N ALA A 182 -2.37 -0.47 -7.22
CA ALA A 182 -1.26 0.25 -6.60
C ALA A 182 -1.65 0.83 -5.23
N TYR A 183 -0.69 0.90 -4.30
CA TYR A 183 -0.83 1.59 -3.02
C TYR A 183 0.46 2.30 -2.66
N ILE A 184 0.39 3.29 -1.78
CA ILE A 184 1.58 3.98 -1.28
C ILE A 184 2.28 3.08 -0.27
N TYR A 185 3.55 2.73 -0.55
CA TYR A 185 4.39 1.92 0.33
C TYR A 185 5.70 2.61 0.61
N ASN A 186 5.79 3.26 1.76
CA ASN A 186 6.92 4.11 2.14
C ASN A 186 8.25 3.36 2.38
N GLN A 187 8.22 2.03 2.40
CA GLN A 187 9.42 1.22 2.67
C GLN A 187 10.09 0.65 1.42
N CYS A 188 9.54 0.85 0.23
CA CYS A 188 10.17 0.45 -1.02
C CYS A 188 11.15 1.53 -1.51
N LEU A 189 12.09 1.12 -2.37
CA LEU A 189 12.92 2.05 -3.14
C LEU A 189 12.30 2.36 -4.50
N PHE A 190 11.74 1.34 -5.15
CA PHE A 190 11.16 1.43 -6.48
C PHE A 190 9.80 0.78 -6.52
N VAL A 191 8.90 1.33 -7.32
CA VAL A 191 7.64 0.70 -7.70
C VAL A 191 7.76 0.25 -9.16
N GLY A 192 7.53 -1.03 -9.39
CA GLY A 192 7.48 -1.62 -10.72
C GLY A 192 6.04 -1.97 -11.09
N GLU A 193 5.61 -1.51 -12.26
CA GLU A 193 4.35 -1.88 -12.88
C GLU A 193 4.58 -3.02 -13.85
N ILE A 194 3.86 -4.12 -13.68
CA ILE A 194 3.92 -5.30 -14.54
C ILE A 194 2.65 -5.34 -15.37
N GLU A 195 2.81 -5.35 -16.69
CA GLU A 195 1.70 -5.47 -17.64
C GLU A 195 1.75 -6.80 -18.37
N TYR A 196 0.60 -7.47 -18.44
CA TYR A 196 0.40 -8.69 -19.21
C TYR A 196 -1.06 -8.79 -19.67
N GLU A 197 -1.30 -8.97 -20.99
CA GLU A 197 -2.65 -9.15 -21.57
C GLU A 197 -3.71 -8.13 -21.10
N SER A 198 -3.34 -6.86 -21.00
CA SER A 198 -4.22 -5.76 -20.53
C SER A 198 -4.58 -5.84 -19.03
N GLN A 199 -3.85 -6.62 -18.24
CA GLN A 199 -3.90 -6.62 -16.78
C GLN A 199 -2.62 -6.01 -16.23
N THR A 200 -2.76 -5.34 -15.10
CA THR A 200 -1.65 -4.66 -14.42
C THR A 200 -1.54 -5.18 -12.99
N GLU A 201 -0.32 -5.35 -12.52
CA GLU A 201 0.04 -5.69 -11.14
C GLU A 201 1.26 -4.86 -10.75
N PHE A 202 1.47 -4.64 -9.45
CA PHE A 202 2.57 -3.83 -8.94
C PHE A 202 3.48 -4.63 -8.03
N VAL A 203 4.78 -4.34 -8.11
CA VAL A 203 5.83 -4.85 -7.21
C VAL A 203 6.57 -3.70 -6.57
N TYR A 204 6.98 -3.89 -5.33
CA TYR A 204 7.59 -2.86 -4.48
C TYR A 204 9.00 -3.31 -4.10
N LEU A 205 9.99 -2.88 -4.87
CA LEU A 205 11.37 -3.33 -4.73
C LEU A 205 12.14 -2.56 -3.64
N PRO A 206 12.98 -3.20 -2.85
CA PRO A 206 13.21 -4.65 -2.82
C PRO A 206 12.09 -5.41 -2.09
N ASP A 207 11.77 -6.59 -2.61
CA ASP A 207 10.81 -7.51 -2.00
C ASP A 207 11.37 -8.95 -2.05
N ASP A 208 10.67 -9.88 -1.42
CA ASP A 208 10.94 -11.31 -1.51
C ASP A 208 10.70 -11.81 -2.95
N GLU A 209 11.61 -12.64 -3.48
CA GLU A 209 11.46 -13.18 -4.84
C GLU A 209 10.14 -13.95 -5.03
N ARG A 210 9.65 -14.61 -3.97
CA ARG A 210 8.38 -15.31 -4.01
C ARG A 210 7.20 -14.34 -4.13
N ALA A 211 7.26 -13.18 -3.48
CA ALA A 211 6.25 -12.13 -3.64
C ALA A 211 6.19 -11.64 -5.08
N ILE A 212 7.34 -11.42 -5.69
CA ILE A 212 7.46 -11.05 -7.12
C ILE A 212 6.90 -12.17 -8.01
N GLN A 213 7.24 -13.43 -7.77
CA GLN A 213 6.69 -14.57 -8.53
C GLN A 213 5.17 -14.68 -8.42
N LYS A 214 4.61 -14.41 -7.23
CA LYS A 214 3.15 -14.40 -7.04
C LYS A 214 2.47 -13.29 -7.84
N ALA A 215 3.10 -12.12 -8.01
CA ALA A 215 2.58 -11.05 -8.86
C ALA A 215 2.44 -11.51 -10.33
N PHE A 216 3.46 -12.13 -10.89
CA PHE A 216 3.39 -12.72 -12.25
C PHE A 216 2.31 -13.81 -12.36
N LYS A 217 2.19 -14.67 -11.36
CA LYS A 217 1.15 -15.72 -11.34
C LYS A 217 -0.27 -15.14 -11.30
N ARG A 218 -0.50 -14.05 -10.56
CA ARG A 218 -1.82 -13.39 -10.52
C ARG A 218 -2.20 -12.79 -11.86
N LEU A 219 -1.22 -12.30 -12.63
CA LEU A 219 -1.43 -11.88 -14.01
C LEU A 219 -1.70 -13.05 -14.97
N GLY A 220 -1.35 -14.27 -14.57
CA GLY A 220 -1.46 -15.46 -15.42
C GLY A 220 -0.27 -15.61 -16.37
N ALA A 221 0.82 -14.90 -16.16
CA ALA A 221 2.03 -15.00 -16.95
C ALA A 221 2.79 -16.29 -16.61
N GLU A 222 3.24 -17.00 -17.64
CA GLU A 222 4.05 -18.22 -17.49
C GLU A 222 5.48 -17.91 -17.05
N SER A 223 6.01 -16.76 -17.51
CA SER A 223 7.36 -16.31 -17.19
C SER A 223 7.44 -14.78 -17.18
N PRO A 224 8.37 -14.18 -16.40
CA PRO A 224 8.57 -12.73 -16.38
C PRO A 224 8.91 -12.12 -17.74
N GLU A 225 9.60 -12.87 -18.62
CA GLU A 225 10.01 -12.42 -19.95
C GLU A 225 8.81 -12.17 -20.89
N ASN A 226 7.65 -12.72 -20.57
CA ASN A 226 6.41 -12.50 -21.32
C ASN A 226 5.69 -11.20 -20.92
N CYS A 227 6.18 -10.52 -19.88
CA CYS A 227 5.57 -9.32 -19.33
C CYS A 227 6.37 -8.06 -19.69
N SER A 228 5.68 -6.94 -19.81
CA SER A 228 6.32 -5.62 -19.73
C SER A 228 6.47 -5.24 -18.27
N VAL A 229 7.66 -4.85 -17.83
CA VAL A 229 7.91 -4.34 -16.47
C VAL A 229 8.51 -2.96 -16.56
N ILE A 230 7.86 -1.98 -15.98
CA ILE A 230 8.27 -0.57 -16.04
C ILE A 230 8.42 -0.06 -14.60
N LEU A 231 9.55 0.59 -14.30
CA LEU A 231 9.68 1.34 -13.04
C LEU A 231 8.89 2.63 -13.15
N THR A 232 7.92 2.81 -12.25
CA THR A 232 6.99 3.95 -12.28
C THR A 232 7.28 4.98 -11.21
N ASP A 233 7.90 4.59 -10.09
CA ASP A 233 8.20 5.48 -8.98
C ASP A 233 9.52 5.10 -8.29
N PHE A 234 10.17 6.12 -7.70
CA PHE A 234 11.40 5.99 -6.95
C PHE A 234 11.34 6.87 -5.70
N CYS A 235 11.56 6.26 -4.53
CA CYS A 235 11.46 6.95 -3.24
C CYS A 235 12.68 7.85 -2.93
N SER A 236 13.31 8.45 -3.96
CA SER A 236 14.46 9.34 -3.82
C SER A 236 14.52 10.37 -4.96
N GLU A 237 15.08 11.55 -4.66
CA GLU A 237 15.30 12.64 -5.63
C GLU A 237 16.45 12.39 -6.63
N HIS A 238 17.09 11.19 -6.61
CA HIS A 238 18.28 10.92 -7.41
C HIS A 238 17.99 10.23 -8.74
N ASN A 239 17.65 11.00 -9.75
CA ASN A 239 17.30 10.55 -11.11
C ASN A 239 18.30 9.57 -11.74
N LYS A 240 19.61 9.72 -11.49
CA LYS A 240 20.64 8.83 -12.08
C LYS A 240 20.58 7.41 -11.54
N VAL A 241 20.34 7.24 -10.25
CA VAL A 241 20.14 5.90 -9.66
C VAL A 241 18.88 5.26 -10.27
N PHE A 242 17.83 6.05 -10.46
CA PHE A 242 16.58 5.59 -11.08
C PHE A 242 16.77 5.16 -12.54
N GLU A 243 17.45 5.96 -13.35
CA GLU A 243 17.73 5.62 -14.77
C GLU A 243 18.59 4.35 -14.87
N LEU A 244 19.62 4.21 -14.03
CA LEU A 244 20.43 3.01 -13.98
C LEU A 244 19.59 1.75 -13.65
N PHE A 245 18.67 1.84 -12.68
CA PHE A 245 17.79 0.72 -12.36
C PHE A 245 16.84 0.37 -13.50
N LYS A 246 16.38 1.35 -14.28
CA LYS A 246 15.62 1.08 -15.53
C LYS A 246 16.46 0.30 -16.54
N ASP A 247 17.72 0.69 -16.73
CA ASP A 247 18.62 0.00 -17.65
C ASP A 247 18.88 -1.44 -17.18
N ILE A 248 19.14 -1.65 -15.89
CA ILE A 248 19.32 -2.99 -15.31
C ILE A 248 18.06 -3.82 -15.47
N LEU A 249 16.88 -3.26 -15.16
CA LEU A 249 15.61 -3.95 -15.33
C LEU A 249 15.42 -4.41 -16.77
N ASN A 250 15.72 -3.53 -17.75
CA ASN A 250 15.55 -3.84 -19.17
C ASN A 250 16.58 -4.86 -19.69
N ASN A 251 17.81 -4.82 -19.19
CA ASN A 251 18.91 -5.63 -19.70
C ASN A 251 19.10 -6.96 -18.95
N GLU A 252 18.83 -6.96 -17.62
CA GLU A 252 19.11 -8.09 -16.72
C GLU A 252 17.86 -8.67 -16.05
N GLY A 253 16.73 -7.95 -16.14
CA GLY A 253 15.44 -8.37 -15.62
C GLY A 253 15.19 -8.04 -14.14
N ILE A 254 13.95 -8.31 -13.71
CA ILE A 254 13.42 -7.87 -12.42
C ILE A 254 14.15 -8.47 -11.21
N TYR A 255 14.61 -9.71 -11.30
CA TYR A 255 15.29 -10.35 -10.17
C TYR A 255 16.66 -9.73 -9.88
N LYS A 256 17.41 -9.34 -10.93
CA LYS A 256 18.66 -8.61 -10.77
C LYS A 256 18.42 -7.19 -10.25
N ALA A 257 17.42 -6.49 -10.77
CA ALA A 257 17.00 -5.20 -10.25
C ALA A 257 16.58 -5.29 -8.76
N ASN A 258 15.85 -6.35 -8.37
CA ASN A 258 15.45 -6.59 -6.99
C ASN A 258 16.67 -6.85 -6.07
N SER A 259 17.60 -7.69 -6.49
CA SER A 259 18.83 -7.98 -5.72
C SER A 259 19.66 -6.72 -5.51
N LEU A 260 19.82 -5.90 -6.56
CA LEU A 260 20.50 -4.62 -6.45
C LEU A 260 19.74 -3.65 -5.52
N ALA A 261 18.41 -3.62 -5.59
CA ALA A 261 17.60 -2.80 -4.69
C ALA A 261 17.78 -3.21 -3.22
N GLN A 262 17.97 -4.52 -2.92
CA GLN A 262 18.31 -4.99 -1.58
C GLN A 262 19.65 -4.41 -1.09
N THR A 263 20.67 -4.44 -1.93
CA THR A 263 21.99 -3.86 -1.60
C THR A 263 21.89 -2.34 -1.39
N VAL A 264 21.25 -1.62 -2.31
CA VAL A 264 21.11 -0.15 -2.22
C VAL A 264 20.29 0.28 -1.01
N LYS A 265 19.28 -0.50 -0.62
CA LYS A 265 18.47 -0.21 0.58
C LYS A 265 19.26 -0.25 1.88
N THR A 266 20.42 -0.93 1.91
CA THR A 266 21.31 -0.93 3.08
C THR A 266 22.01 0.42 3.29
N LEU A 267 22.03 1.28 2.27
CA LEU A 267 22.54 2.66 2.36
C LEU A 267 21.54 3.51 3.15
N VAL A 268 21.75 3.61 4.45
CA VAL A 268 20.77 4.16 5.42
C VAL A 268 20.65 5.69 5.34
N ASN A 269 21.66 6.37 4.76
CA ASN A 269 21.73 7.82 4.75
C ASN A 269 21.40 8.38 3.35
N PRO A 270 20.51 9.37 3.21
CA PRO A 270 20.27 10.04 1.93
C PRO A 270 21.55 10.56 1.25
N GLN A 271 22.57 10.93 2.03
CA GLN A 271 23.88 11.32 1.49
C GLN A 271 24.61 10.15 0.80
N ASP A 272 24.36 8.91 1.20
CA ASP A 272 24.98 7.74 0.59
C ASP A 272 24.42 7.48 -0.81
N LEU A 273 23.12 7.72 -1.04
CA LEU A 273 22.55 7.68 -2.39
C LEU A 273 23.12 8.78 -3.29
N LYS A 274 23.35 9.99 -2.76
CA LYS A 274 24.06 11.07 -3.47
C LYS A 274 25.47 10.67 -3.83
N LYS A 275 26.17 10.07 -2.87
CA LYS A 275 27.53 9.58 -3.06
C LYS A 275 27.58 8.46 -4.09
N LEU A 276 26.67 7.50 -4.01
CA LEU A 276 26.53 6.43 -5.01
C LEU A 276 26.29 7.00 -6.41
N SER A 277 25.35 7.94 -6.56
CA SER A 277 25.10 8.61 -7.84
C SER A 277 26.36 9.23 -8.46
N ALA A 278 27.16 9.94 -7.65
CA ALA A 278 28.40 10.54 -8.12
C ALA A 278 29.48 9.50 -8.48
N VAL A 279 29.56 8.41 -7.70
CA VAL A 279 30.50 7.31 -7.99
C VAL A 279 30.13 6.59 -9.28
N LEU A 280 28.85 6.36 -9.51
CA LEU A 280 28.33 5.74 -10.74
C LEU A 280 28.64 6.58 -11.99
N GLU A 281 28.55 7.93 -11.88
CA GLU A 281 28.97 8.83 -12.97
C GLU A 281 30.45 8.70 -13.32
N TYR A 282 31.29 8.51 -12.30
CA TYR A 282 32.73 8.39 -12.48
C TYR A 282 33.15 7.02 -13.01
N ALA A 283 32.53 5.95 -12.50
CA ALA A 283 32.90 4.57 -12.78
C ALA A 283 32.41 4.04 -14.14
N ASP A 284 31.42 4.71 -14.76
CA ASP A 284 30.81 4.33 -16.05
C ASP A 284 30.38 2.85 -16.09
N VAL A 285 29.71 2.40 -15.03
CA VAL A 285 29.19 1.02 -14.90
C VAL A 285 27.69 1.00 -15.10
N SER A 286 27.20 -0.08 -15.72
CA SER A 286 25.79 -0.23 -16.07
C SER A 286 25.19 -1.59 -15.71
N ASP A 287 26.01 -2.53 -15.19
CA ASP A 287 25.55 -3.85 -14.78
C ASP A 287 25.33 -3.95 -13.26
N SER A 288 24.39 -4.81 -12.85
CA SER A 288 23.96 -4.93 -11.46
C SER A 288 25.07 -5.36 -10.50
N GLU A 289 26.01 -6.21 -10.94
CA GLU A 289 27.08 -6.74 -10.09
C GLU A 289 28.12 -5.65 -9.79
N SER A 290 28.53 -4.89 -10.82
CA SER A 290 29.44 -3.76 -10.66
C SER A 290 28.85 -2.66 -9.78
N VAL A 291 27.57 -2.34 -9.96
CA VAL A 291 26.87 -1.34 -9.14
C VAL A 291 26.75 -1.80 -7.70
N ALA A 292 26.44 -3.08 -7.44
CA ALA A 292 26.38 -3.64 -6.08
C ALA A 292 27.75 -3.56 -5.40
N ALA A 293 28.82 -3.93 -6.12
CA ALA A 293 30.18 -3.84 -5.60
C ALA A 293 30.59 -2.40 -5.24
N LEU A 294 30.17 -1.40 -6.03
CA LEU A 294 30.41 0.01 -5.70
C LEU A 294 29.60 0.46 -4.49
N ALA A 295 28.34 0.04 -4.39
CA ALA A 295 27.48 0.37 -3.25
C ALA A 295 28.01 -0.21 -1.94
N GLU A 296 28.49 -1.44 -1.94
CA GLU A 296 29.08 -2.11 -0.77
C GLU A 296 30.41 -1.48 -0.32
N ASN A 297 31.15 -0.91 -1.27
CA ASN A 297 32.46 -0.28 -1.01
C ASN A 297 32.42 1.25 -1.08
N LEU A 298 31.25 1.83 -0.88
CA LEU A 298 31.03 3.27 -1.05
C LEU A 298 31.96 4.12 -0.17
N ASP A 299 32.31 3.65 1.01
CA ASP A 299 33.22 4.35 1.95
C ASP A 299 34.62 4.54 1.42
N THR A 300 35.05 3.75 0.43
CA THR A 300 36.38 3.90 -0.20
C THR A 300 36.47 5.12 -1.12
N PHE A 301 35.35 5.72 -1.47
CA PHE A 301 35.31 6.88 -2.35
C PHE A 301 35.19 8.18 -1.54
N ALA A 302 35.91 9.21 -1.98
CA ALA A 302 35.72 10.60 -1.53
C ALA A 302 34.98 11.38 -2.63
N VAL A 303 33.87 12.03 -2.30
CA VAL A 303 33.07 12.80 -3.25
C VAL A 303 33.01 14.26 -2.84
N SER A 304 33.29 15.16 -3.78
CA SER A 304 33.09 16.61 -3.59
C SER A 304 31.72 17.01 -4.09
N TYR A 305 30.88 17.49 -3.19
CA TYR A 305 29.51 17.92 -3.48
C TYR A 305 29.39 19.29 -4.18
N THR A 306 30.52 19.96 -4.46
CA THR A 306 30.53 21.26 -5.13
C THR A 306 30.07 21.19 -6.59
N HIS A 307 30.24 20.06 -7.25
CA HIS A 307 29.79 19.86 -8.64
C HIS A 307 28.31 19.48 -8.77
N LEU A 308 27.72 18.87 -7.75
CA LEU A 308 26.29 18.44 -7.79
C LEU A 308 25.31 19.64 -7.74
N ARG A 309 25.71 20.75 -7.09
CA ARG A 309 24.89 21.97 -7.06
C ARG A 309 24.81 22.71 -8.39
N ALA A 310 25.72 22.48 -9.32
CA ALA A 310 25.73 23.16 -10.61
C ALA A 310 24.65 22.64 -11.58
N HIS A 311 24.15 21.40 -11.38
CA HIS A 311 23.10 20.83 -12.20
C HIS A 311 21.68 21.10 -11.68
N GLU A 312 21.51 21.38 -10.37
CA GLU A 312 20.21 21.71 -9.76
C GLU A 312 19.77 23.16 -10.09
N THR A 313 20.69 24.07 -10.42
CA THR A 313 20.38 25.49 -10.64
C THR A 313 19.99 25.84 -12.08
N VAL A 314 19.93 24.91 -13.01
CA VAL A 314 19.58 25.18 -14.43
C VAL A 314 18.09 24.95 -14.74
N LEU A 315 17.31 24.43 -13.78
CA LEU A 315 15.87 24.17 -13.97
C LEU A 315 14.93 25.20 -13.34
N ASP A 316 15.46 26.26 -12.69
CA ASP A 316 14.68 27.34 -12.07
C ASP A 316 14.82 28.67 -12.83
N LEU A 317 14.72 28.68 -14.15
CA LEU A 317 14.55 29.92 -14.96
C LEU A 317 13.48 29.73 -16.03
#